data_1357eb3964179d3d27b6c7496f097210
#
_entry.id   1357eb3964179d3d27b6c7496f097210
#
_cell.length_a   1.000
_cell.length_b   1.000
_cell.length_c   1.000
_cell.angle_alpha   90.00
_cell.angle_beta   90.00
_cell.angle_gamma   90.00
#
_symmetry.space_group_name_H-M   'P 1'
#
loop_
_entity.id
_entity.type
_entity.pdbx_description
1 polymer ?
#
loop_
_entity_poly.entity_id
_entity_poly.type
_entity_poly.pdbx_seq_one_letter_code
_entity_poly.pdbx_strand_id
1 'polypeptide(L)'
;MVTSPPPPPRLFHYQRYVAEYLDTLLTRGTVKLSRPDNFNDPWDCRLRYVIPGDDAERLRVVRWCADMHRKHQPSTSEAKRALLAFNLQSDPAKLEAAILEMERQMYAAICKQYRVYCLAEKPDSQLMWSHYAQSHTGLCLEFDTSGFPFRASTKVEYRAEYPTYDLPTIGYEPLVAKSVDWSYEAEWRLIAEERGFAQSDMTVKTDDDFLLIPRDVLRSITIGMRADEPTRTLIRKTVQAHAPHVLVRQAERAPDRYEVKLDPPIQ
;
A
#
# COMPACT_ATOMS: atom_id res chain seq x y z
N MET A 1 -8.14 12.18 12.36
CA MET A 1 -8.33 10.81 11.85
C MET A 1 -9.27 10.92 10.66
N VAL A 2 -8.80 10.58 9.48
CA VAL A 2 -9.68 10.44 8.31
C VAL A 2 -10.57 9.24 8.58
N THR A 3 -11.87 9.46 8.76
CA THR A 3 -12.83 8.37 8.93
C THR A 3 -13.12 7.77 7.57
N SER A 4 -12.31 6.77 7.18
CA SER A 4 -12.63 5.98 5.98
C SER A 4 -13.95 5.25 6.17
N PRO A 5 -14.80 5.15 5.15
CA PRO A 5 -15.98 4.29 5.22
C PRO A 5 -15.55 2.84 5.48
N PRO A 6 -16.45 1.99 5.99
CA PRO A 6 -16.15 0.57 6.09
C PRO A 6 -15.90 -0.03 4.70
N PRO A 7 -15.02 -1.02 4.56
CA PRO A 7 -14.78 -1.65 3.27
C PRO A 7 -16.03 -2.40 2.78
N PRO A 8 -16.21 -2.52 1.45
CA PRO A 8 -17.28 -3.34 0.89
C PRO A 8 -17.11 -4.81 1.32
N PRO A 9 -18.16 -5.65 1.30
CA PRO A 9 -18.11 -7.03 1.82
C PRO A 9 -17.06 -7.92 1.15
N ARG A 10 -16.62 -7.54 -0.04
CA ARG A 10 -15.59 -8.23 -0.83
C ARG A 10 -14.60 -7.23 -1.38
N LEU A 11 -13.33 -7.60 -1.34
CA LEU A 11 -12.24 -6.91 -2.01
C LEU A 11 -11.38 -7.90 -2.79
N PHE A 12 -10.70 -7.41 -3.82
CA PHE A 12 -10.00 -8.23 -4.81
C PHE A 12 -8.53 -7.83 -4.91
N HIS A 13 -7.63 -8.80 -4.89
CA HIS A 13 -6.21 -8.59 -5.09
C HIS A 13 -5.75 -9.21 -6.41
N TYR A 14 -5.24 -8.38 -7.30
CA TYR A 14 -4.66 -8.81 -8.57
C TYR A 14 -3.16 -9.07 -8.41
N GLN A 15 -2.70 -10.22 -8.87
CA GLN A 15 -1.29 -10.56 -8.78
C GLN A 15 -0.82 -11.44 -9.93
N ARG A 16 0.48 -11.42 -10.19
CA ARG A 16 1.11 -12.45 -11.03
C ARG A 16 0.97 -13.83 -10.36
N TYR A 17 0.91 -14.86 -11.17
CA TYR A 17 0.97 -16.21 -10.64
C TYR A 17 2.41 -16.57 -10.22
N VAL A 18 2.57 -16.93 -8.95
CA VAL A 18 3.81 -17.49 -8.38
C VAL A 18 3.38 -18.71 -7.56
N ALA A 19 3.82 -19.89 -7.96
CA ALA A 19 3.38 -21.15 -7.36
C ALA A 19 3.63 -21.19 -5.84
N GLU A 20 4.79 -20.75 -5.40
CA GLU A 20 5.17 -20.71 -3.99
C GLU A 20 4.26 -19.79 -3.15
N TYR A 21 3.88 -18.63 -3.69
CA TYR A 21 2.98 -17.71 -2.98
C TYR A 21 1.57 -18.27 -2.87
N LEU A 22 1.08 -18.92 -3.94
CA LEU A 22 -0.22 -19.57 -3.91
C LEU A 22 -0.22 -20.73 -2.91
N ASP A 23 0.80 -21.59 -2.94
CA ASP A 23 0.93 -22.70 -2.01
C ASP A 23 0.96 -22.20 -0.55
N THR A 24 1.77 -21.19 -0.25
CA THR A 24 1.89 -20.61 1.08
C THR A 24 0.58 -19.97 1.55
N LEU A 25 -0.16 -19.30 0.67
CA LEU A 25 -1.48 -18.77 0.97
C LEU A 25 -2.47 -19.89 1.33
N LEU A 26 -2.52 -20.96 0.53
CA LEU A 26 -3.50 -22.03 0.70
C LEU A 26 -3.16 -22.97 1.88
N THR A 27 -1.88 -23.20 2.15
CA THR A 27 -1.43 -24.12 3.22
C THR A 27 -1.26 -23.43 4.56
N ARG A 28 -0.69 -22.24 4.59
CA ARG A 28 -0.31 -21.51 5.81
C ARG A 28 -1.18 -20.30 6.09
N GLY A 29 -2.00 -19.84 5.14
CA GLY A 29 -2.78 -18.62 5.29
C GLY A 29 -1.90 -17.37 5.33
N THR A 30 -0.82 -17.29 4.53
CA THR A 30 0.04 -16.12 4.51
C THR A 30 -0.02 -15.40 3.16
N VAL A 31 -0.06 -14.06 3.21
CA VAL A 31 0.05 -13.18 2.05
C VAL A 31 1.28 -12.30 2.17
N LYS A 32 1.91 -12.00 1.05
CA LYS A 32 3.03 -11.07 1.00
C LYS A 32 2.52 -9.66 0.73
N LEU A 33 2.87 -8.72 1.61
CA LEU A 33 2.58 -7.30 1.43
C LEU A 33 3.77 -6.61 0.75
N SER A 34 3.49 -5.53 0.04
CA SER A 34 4.51 -4.76 -0.65
C SER A 34 5.03 -3.62 0.23
N ARG A 35 6.31 -3.33 0.10
CA ARG A 35 6.90 -2.09 0.60
C ARG A 35 6.49 -0.95 -0.34
N PRO A 36 6.27 0.28 0.17
CA PRO A 36 5.93 1.43 -0.67
C PRO A 36 6.94 1.73 -1.78
N ASP A 37 8.24 1.48 -1.56
CA ASP A 37 9.31 1.70 -2.57
C ASP A 37 9.31 0.67 -3.72
N ASN A 38 8.49 -0.39 -3.63
CA ASN A 38 8.29 -1.37 -4.70
C ASN A 38 7.08 -1.05 -5.60
N PHE A 39 6.39 0.06 -5.35
CA PHE A 39 5.24 0.43 -6.19
C PHE A 39 5.71 0.95 -7.54
N ASN A 40 4.88 0.72 -8.57
CA ASN A 40 5.16 1.13 -9.95
C ASN A 40 4.98 2.64 -10.17
N ASP A 41 4.18 3.31 -9.33
CA ASP A 41 3.99 4.75 -9.37
C ASP A 41 5.07 5.45 -8.50
N PRO A 42 5.98 6.25 -9.10
CA PRO A 42 7.03 6.93 -8.35
C PRO A 42 6.53 8.05 -7.43
N TRP A 43 5.26 8.46 -7.55
CA TRP A 43 4.61 9.44 -6.68
C TRP A 43 3.84 8.82 -5.53
N ASP A 44 3.53 7.53 -5.59
CA ASP A 44 2.73 6.85 -4.58
C ASP A 44 3.44 6.79 -3.21
N CYS A 45 2.68 6.89 -2.14
CA CYS A 45 3.16 6.85 -0.75
C CYS A 45 4.21 7.91 -0.40
N ARG A 46 4.43 8.91 -1.25
CA ARG A 46 5.35 10.02 -0.98
C ARG A 46 4.62 11.17 -0.32
N LEU A 47 5.40 11.99 0.35
CA LEU A 47 4.90 13.19 1.01
C LEU A 47 5.67 14.42 0.52
N ARG A 48 5.04 15.57 0.60
CA ARG A 48 5.67 16.88 0.50
C ARG A 48 5.29 17.73 1.70
N TYR A 49 6.24 18.52 2.17
CA TYR A 49 5.96 19.51 3.19
C TYR A 49 5.66 20.88 2.57
N VAL A 50 4.81 21.62 3.25
CA VAL A 50 4.58 23.02 2.89
C VAL A 50 5.87 23.80 3.11
N ILE A 51 6.33 24.51 2.07
CA ILE A 51 7.45 25.44 2.16
C ILE A 51 6.91 26.74 2.80
N PRO A 52 7.49 27.21 3.92
CA PRO A 52 7.00 28.39 4.61
C PRO A 52 6.98 29.64 3.73
N GLY A 53 5.83 30.29 3.62
CA GLY A 53 5.64 31.49 2.80
C GLY A 53 6.06 32.79 3.50
N ASP A 54 6.05 32.81 4.83
CA ASP A 54 6.39 33.98 5.64
C ASP A 54 7.42 33.69 6.75
N ASP A 55 7.89 34.74 7.40
CA ASP A 55 8.93 34.65 8.45
C ASP A 55 8.42 33.95 9.74
N ALA A 56 7.14 34.04 10.05
CA ALA A 56 6.58 33.42 11.24
C ALA A 56 6.46 31.89 11.04
N GLU A 57 6.03 31.46 9.87
CA GLU A 57 6.00 30.05 9.50
C GLU A 57 7.43 29.49 9.42
N ARG A 58 8.35 30.22 8.82
CA ARG A 58 9.76 29.84 8.76
C ARG A 58 10.34 29.61 10.15
N LEU A 59 10.08 30.53 11.08
CA LEU A 59 10.54 30.40 12.46
C LEU A 59 9.96 29.16 13.17
N ARG A 60 8.68 28.83 12.91
CA ARG A 60 8.06 27.60 13.45
C ARG A 60 8.78 26.35 12.95
N VAL A 61 9.03 26.28 11.64
CA VAL A 61 9.72 25.13 11.02
C VAL A 61 11.15 25.01 11.53
N VAL A 62 11.90 26.12 11.63
CA VAL A 62 13.28 26.14 12.17
C VAL A 62 13.32 25.63 13.61
N ARG A 63 12.40 26.10 14.46
CA ARG A 63 12.28 25.61 15.85
C ARG A 63 12.02 24.11 15.90
N TRP A 64 11.07 23.65 15.13
CA TRP A 64 10.77 22.22 15.04
C TRP A 64 11.99 21.41 14.57
N CYS A 65 12.71 21.85 13.51
CA CYS A 65 13.94 21.22 13.07
C CYS A 65 15.00 21.15 14.20
N ALA A 66 15.16 22.22 14.97
CA ALA A 66 16.10 22.25 16.09
C ALA A 66 15.71 21.25 17.19
N ASP A 67 14.42 21.12 17.49
CA ASP A 67 13.91 20.17 18.50
C ASP A 67 14.06 18.72 18.02
N MET A 68 13.77 18.44 16.77
CA MET A 68 13.99 17.11 16.16
C MET A 68 15.48 16.75 16.15
N HIS A 69 16.34 17.68 15.79
CA HIS A 69 17.78 17.49 15.86
C HIS A 69 18.26 17.20 17.29
N ARG A 70 17.70 17.90 18.29
CA ARG A 70 18.00 17.65 19.72
C ARG A 70 17.58 16.22 20.12
N LYS A 71 16.40 15.77 19.69
CA LYS A 71 15.87 14.44 20.00
C LYS A 71 16.70 13.32 19.38
N HIS A 72 17.10 13.48 18.11
CA HIS A 72 17.75 12.41 17.35
C HIS A 72 19.29 12.45 17.38
N GLN A 73 19.88 13.61 17.71
CA GLN A 73 21.33 13.81 17.84
C GLN A 73 21.68 14.51 19.17
N PRO A 74 21.42 13.86 20.32
CA PRO A 74 21.59 14.49 21.63
C PRO A 74 23.06 14.89 21.92
N SER A 75 24.03 14.25 21.29
CA SER A 75 25.45 14.55 21.44
C SER A 75 25.92 15.85 20.75
N THR A 76 25.09 16.45 19.90
CA THR A 76 25.42 17.72 19.22
C THR A 76 25.41 18.88 20.23
N SER A 77 26.46 19.71 20.21
CA SER A 77 26.55 20.87 21.12
C SER A 77 25.49 21.92 20.80
N GLU A 78 25.05 22.66 21.83
CA GLU A 78 24.08 23.75 21.67
C GLU A 78 24.59 24.84 20.70
N ALA A 79 25.88 25.12 20.65
CA ALA A 79 26.46 26.08 19.71
C ALA A 79 26.26 25.63 18.24
N LYS A 80 26.44 24.33 17.94
CA LYS A 80 26.16 23.79 16.60
C LYS A 80 24.67 23.86 16.25
N ARG A 81 23.79 23.60 17.21
CA ARG A 81 22.32 23.69 17.00
C ARG A 81 21.90 25.13 16.74
N ALA A 82 22.43 26.09 17.52
CA ALA A 82 22.16 27.51 17.32
C ALA A 82 22.62 27.99 15.93
N LEU A 83 23.82 27.57 15.50
CA LEU A 83 24.32 27.88 14.18
C LEU A 83 23.46 27.27 13.06
N LEU A 84 23.00 26.02 13.22
CA LEU A 84 22.07 25.39 12.27
C LEU A 84 20.75 26.18 12.18
N ALA A 85 20.13 26.50 13.31
CA ALA A 85 18.91 27.28 13.37
C ALA A 85 19.07 28.67 12.72
N PHE A 86 20.17 29.35 13.01
CA PHE A 86 20.50 30.64 12.38
C PHE A 86 20.65 30.52 10.86
N ASN A 87 21.37 29.52 10.37
CA ASN A 87 21.53 29.28 8.94
C ASN A 87 20.19 28.98 8.24
N LEU A 88 19.34 28.17 8.83
CA LEU A 88 18.02 27.87 8.29
C LEU A 88 17.06 29.08 8.31
N GLN A 89 17.19 29.95 9.32
CA GLN A 89 16.37 31.15 9.41
C GLN A 89 16.82 32.24 8.45
N SER A 90 18.13 32.42 8.28
CA SER A 90 18.72 33.50 7.47
C SER A 90 18.78 33.21 5.98
N ASP A 91 18.67 31.94 5.58
CA ASP A 91 18.84 31.50 4.18
C ASP A 91 17.67 30.60 3.76
N PRO A 92 16.68 31.16 3.02
CA PRO A 92 15.52 30.39 2.54
C PRO A 92 15.90 29.14 1.73
N ALA A 93 16.96 29.21 0.91
CA ALA A 93 17.39 28.07 0.09
C ALA A 93 17.93 26.92 0.95
N LYS A 94 18.61 27.24 2.06
CA LYS A 94 19.04 26.21 3.04
C LYS A 94 17.87 25.58 3.75
N LEU A 95 16.83 26.34 4.08
CA LEU A 95 15.63 25.81 4.68
C LEU A 95 14.90 24.87 3.72
N GLU A 96 14.73 25.28 2.46
CA GLU A 96 14.13 24.43 1.42
C GLU A 96 14.90 23.13 1.25
N ALA A 97 16.23 23.20 1.12
CA ALA A 97 17.07 22.02 1.02
C ALA A 97 16.95 21.08 2.23
N ALA A 98 16.81 21.64 3.45
CA ALA A 98 16.59 20.86 4.66
C ALA A 98 15.21 20.19 4.67
N ILE A 99 14.18 20.85 4.17
CA ILE A 99 12.82 20.29 4.04
C ILE A 99 12.84 19.13 3.04
N LEU A 100 13.44 19.29 1.87
CA LEU A 100 13.58 18.22 0.86
C LEU A 100 14.35 17.01 1.41
N GLU A 101 15.40 17.25 2.20
CA GLU A 101 16.12 16.17 2.87
C GLU A 101 15.23 15.42 3.89
N MET A 102 14.42 16.16 4.66
CA MET A 102 13.45 15.54 5.58
C MET A 102 12.39 14.72 4.85
N GLU A 103 11.85 15.19 3.71
CA GLU A 103 10.91 14.43 2.88
C GLU A 103 11.53 13.08 2.48
N ARG A 104 12.79 13.11 2.03
CA ARG A 104 13.52 11.90 1.62
C ARG A 104 13.71 10.92 2.78
N GLN A 105 14.14 11.43 3.94
CA GLN A 105 14.34 10.61 5.14
C GLN A 105 13.03 10.02 5.66
N MET A 106 11.96 10.80 5.63
CA MET A 106 10.64 10.34 6.04
C MET A 106 10.09 9.27 5.11
N TYR A 107 10.22 9.45 3.78
CA TYR A 107 9.84 8.42 2.83
C TYR A 107 10.62 7.11 3.05
N ALA A 108 11.94 7.19 3.29
CA ALA A 108 12.74 6.02 3.62
C ALA A 108 12.27 5.34 4.92
N ALA A 109 11.89 6.11 5.93
CA ALA A 109 11.31 5.58 7.18
C ALA A 109 9.96 4.89 6.94
N ILE A 110 9.07 5.50 6.15
CA ILE A 110 7.78 4.93 5.74
C ILE A 110 8.00 3.59 5.04
N CYS A 111 8.89 3.52 4.05
CA CYS A 111 9.20 2.29 3.31
C CYS A 111 9.78 1.19 4.20
N LYS A 112 10.51 1.57 5.23
CA LYS A 112 11.09 0.62 6.19
C LYS A 112 10.04 0.09 7.16
N GLN A 113 9.14 0.96 7.63
CA GLN A 113 8.17 0.67 8.70
C GLN A 113 6.90 0.00 8.18
N TYR A 114 6.36 0.44 7.03
CA TYR A 114 5.05 0.01 6.58
C TYR A 114 5.08 -0.98 5.43
N ARG A 115 4.03 -1.81 5.40
CA ARG A 115 3.70 -2.77 4.34
C ARG A 115 2.27 -2.53 3.89
N VAL A 116 2.02 -2.68 2.60
CA VAL A 116 0.72 -2.39 2.01
C VAL A 116 0.26 -3.57 1.17
N TYR A 117 -0.99 -3.99 1.37
CA TYR A 117 -1.68 -4.93 0.51
C TYR A 117 -2.77 -4.20 -0.25
N CYS A 118 -2.55 -4.02 -1.55
CA CYS A 118 -3.45 -3.30 -2.43
C CYS A 118 -4.62 -4.19 -2.84
N LEU A 119 -5.83 -3.67 -2.71
CA LEU A 119 -7.08 -4.36 -3.01
C LEU A 119 -7.94 -3.47 -3.91
N ALA A 120 -8.79 -4.05 -4.74
CA ALA A 120 -9.70 -3.34 -5.62
C ALA A 120 -11.16 -3.70 -5.31
N GLU A 121 -12.10 -2.84 -5.68
CA GLU A 121 -13.54 -3.11 -5.50
C GLU A 121 -14.11 -4.11 -6.52
N LYS A 122 -13.42 -4.33 -7.66
CA LYS A 122 -13.95 -5.10 -8.80
C LYS A 122 -12.98 -6.18 -9.26
N PRO A 123 -13.47 -7.38 -9.62
CA PRO A 123 -12.65 -8.46 -10.16
C PRO A 123 -12.54 -8.45 -11.70
N ASP A 124 -13.21 -7.55 -12.39
CA ASP A 124 -13.43 -7.55 -13.84
C ASP A 124 -12.78 -6.36 -14.57
N SER A 125 -11.96 -5.56 -13.89
CA SER A 125 -11.28 -4.42 -14.49
C SER A 125 -10.19 -4.87 -15.47
N GLN A 126 -10.33 -4.54 -16.76
CA GLN A 126 -9.35 -4.86 -17.80
C GLN A 126 -7.97 -4.28 -17.51
N LEU A 127 -7.92 -3.02 -17.00
CA LEU A 127 -6.68 -2.37 -16.66
C LEU A 127 -5.98 -3.06 -15.48
N MET A 128 -6.73 -3.46 -14.45
CA MET A 128 -6.17 -4.21 -13.33
C MET A 128 -5.60 -5.57 -13.77
N TRP A 129 -6.31 -6.30 -14.61
CA TRP A 129 -5.81 -7.54 -15.19
C TRP A 129 -4.55 -7.33 -16.04
N SER A 130 -4.49 -6.23 -16.78
CA SER A 130 -3.34 -5.89 -17.62
C SER A 130 -2.12 -5.53 -16.80
N HIS A 131 -2.28 -4.62 -15.83
CA HIS A 131 -1.16 -4.05 -15.07
C HIS A 131 -0.66 -4.97 -13.95
N TYR A 132 -1.58 -5.60 -13.20
CA TYR A 132 -1.24 -6.29 -11.96
C TYR A 132 -1.33 -7.81 -12.02
N ALA A 133 -2.10 -8.37 -12.97
CA ALA A 133 -2.21 -9.81 -13.18
C ALA A 133 -1.40 -10.29 -14.39
N GLN A 134 -0.19 -9.77 -14.56
CA GLN A 134 0.78 -10.21 -15.59
C GLN A 134 0.14 -10.30 -16.98
N SER A 135 -0.46 -9.20 -17.47
CA SER A 135 -1.12 -9.16 -18.78
C SER A 135 -2.15 -10.28 -18.99
N HIS A 136 -3.03 -10.47 -18.00
CA HIS A 136 -4.10 -11.47 -17.96
C HIS A 136 -3.65 -12.93 -17.84
N THR A 137 -2.40 -13.22 -17.46
CA THR A 137 -1.94 -14.60 -17.19
C THR A 137 -1.93 -14.93 -15.69
N GLY A 138 -2.06 -13.93 -14.81
CA GLY A 138 -2.01 -14.06 -13.36
C GLY A 138 -3.33 -14.44 -12.72
N LEU A 139 -3.51 -13.99 -11.48
CA LEU A 139 -4.65 -14.30 -10.61
C LEU A 139 -5.34 -13.04 -10.10
N CYS A 140 -6.63 -13.20 -9.77
CA CYS A 140 -7.38 -12.27 -8.94
C CYS A 140 -7.96 -13.04 -7.74
N LEU A 141 -7.59 -12.64 -6.54
CA LEU A 141 -7.98 -13.26 -5.27
C LEU A 141 -9.13 -12.47 -4.66
N GLU A 142 -10.19 -13.14 -4.23
CA GLU A 142 -11.35 -12.53 -3.57
C GLU A 142 -11.29 -12.77 -2.07
N PHE A 143 -11.30 -11.69 -1.29
CA PHE A 143 -11.28 -11.73 0.16
C PHE A 143 -12.58 -11.22 0.79
N ASP A 144 -13.02 -11.90 1.83
CA ASP A 144 -14.07 -11.43 2.74
C ASP A 144 -13.50 -10.35 3.67
N THR A 145 -14.19 -9.23 3.76
CA THR A 145 -13.75 -8.08 4.56
C THR A 145 -14.51 -7.93 5.87
N SER A 146 -15.45 -8.83 6.18
CA SER A 146 -16.27 -8.75 7.41
C SER A 146 -15.43 -8.92 8.68
N GLY A 147 -14.30 -9.63 8.59
CA GLY A 147 -13.40 -9.93 9.69
C GLY A 147 -12.02 -9.26 9.58
N PHE A 148 -11.26 -9.37 10.68
CA PHE A 148 -9.84 -8.98 10.69
C PHE A 148 -9.02 -9.97 9.83
N PRO A 149 -7.98 -9.52 9.09
CA PRO A 149 -7.48 -8.14 9.06
C PRO A 149 -8.16 -7.23 8.02
N PHE A 150 -8.87 -7.76 7.04
CA PHE A 150 -9.36 -7.03 5.88
C PHE A 150 -10.42 -5.96 6.20
N ARG A 151 -11.15 -6.09 7.30
CA ARG A 151 -12.05 -5.02 7.77
C ARG A 151 -11.32 -3.72 8.13
N ALA A 152 -10.00 -3.79 8.35
CA ALA A 152 -9.14 -2.63 8.62
C ALA A 152 -8.62 -1.95 7.36
N SER A 153 -9.03 -2.40 6.17
CA SER A 153 -8.64 -1.77 4.91
C SER A 153 -9.22 -0.36 4.81
N THR A 154 -8.40 0.56 4.33
CA THR A 154 -8.74 1.98 4.16
C THR A 154 -8.86 2.30 2.67
N LYS A 155 -9.87 3.07 2.29
CA LYS A 155 -10.07 3.51 0.91
C LYS A 155 -9.00 4.52 0.53
N VAL A 156 -8.43 4.38 -0.69
CA VAL A 156 -7.50 5.34 -1.25
C VAL A 156 -8.24 6.62 -1.64
N GLU A 157 -7.67 7.76 -1.28
CA GLU A 157 -8.12 9.08 -1.68
C GLU A 157 -7.41 9.52 -2.96
N TYR A 158 -8.17 9.63 -4.05
CA TYR A 158 -7.64 10.09 -5.32
C TYR A 158 -7.65 11.61 -5.39
N ARG A 159 -6.50 12.21 -5.75
CA ARG A 159 -6.30 13.65 -5.79
C ARG A 159 -5.69 14.07 -7.13
N ALA A 160 -6.15 15.23 -7.64
CA ALA A 160 -5.56 15.85 -8.83
C ALA A 160 -4.23 16.55 -8.48
N GLU A 161 -4.14 17.09 -7.26
CA GLU A 161 -2.96 17.79 -6.77
C GLU A 161 -2.16 16.90 -5.82
N TYR A 162 -0.86 17.04 -5.87
CA TYR A 162 0.04 16.32 -4.97
C TYR A 162 -0.17 16.80 -3.52
N PRO A 163 -0.44 15.91 -2.58
CA PRO A 163 -0.74 16.31 -1.22
C PRO A 163 0.48 16.91 -0.51
N THR A 164 0.25 18.05 0.13
CA THR A 164 1.24 18.70 0.99
C THR A 164 0.81 18.63 2.45
N TYR A 165 1.78 18.51 3.34
CA TYR A 165 1.56 18.32 4.78
C TYR A 165 2.29 19.38 5.58
N ASP A 166 1.64 19.87 6.65
CA ASP A 166 2.28 20.76 7.61
C ASP A 166 3.26 19.98 8.50
N LEU A 167 4.43 20.56 8.76
CA LEU A 167 5.30 20.07 9.81
C LEU A 167 4.72 20.41 11.19
N PRO A 168 4.66 19.51 12.15
CA PRO A 168 5.25 18.17 12.27
C PRO A 168 4.27 17.00 12.06
N THR A 169 3.11 17.22 11.47
CA THR A 169 2.02 16.24 11.48
C THR A 169 2.17 15.25 10.34
N ILE A 170 2.63 14.03 10.62
CA ILE A 170 2.58 12.94 9.66
C ILE A 170 2.00 11.73 10.37
N GLY A 171 0.86 11.30 9.84
CA GLY A 171 0.29 9.99 10.10
C GLY A 171 0.57 9.06 8.92
N TYR A 172 -0.36 8.17 8.65
CA TYR A 172 -0.33 7.23 7.52
C TYR A 172 -0.99 7.82 6.25
N GLU A 173 -1.39 9.08 6.26
CA GLU A 173 -2.09 9.74 5.15
C GLU A 173 -1.37 9.61 3.80
N PRO A 174 -0.01 9.69 3.73
CA PRO A 174 0.69 9.46 2.48
C PRO A 174 0.49 8.05 1.91
N LEU A 175 0.20 7.07 2.76
CA LEU A 175 -0.04 5.68 2.35
C LEU A 175 -1.43 5.47 1.73
N VAL A 176 -2.31 6.45 1.78
CA VAL A 176 -3.68 6.36 1.24
C VAL A 176 -4.01 7.46 0.23
N ALA A 177 -3.08 8.35 -0.09
CA ALA A 177 -3.25 9.36 -1.13
C ALA A 177 -2.61 8.89 -2.45
N LYS A 178 -3.32 9.06 -3.57
CA LYS A 178 -2.86 8.64 -4.90
C LYS A 178 -3.35 9.60 -5.99
N SER A 179 -2.63 9.67 -7.12
CA SER A 179 -3.06 10.48 -8.27
C SER A 179 -4.42 10.01 -8.80
N VAL A 180 -5.26 10.96 -9.20
CA VAL A 180 -6.57 10.69 -9.83
C VAL A 180 -6.45 9.86 -11.11
N ASP A 181 -5.31 9.84 -11.79
CA ASP A 181 -5.06 9.01 -12.98
C ASP A 181 -5.20 7.51 -12.68
N TRP A 182 -5.00 7.10 -11.43
CA TRP A 182 -5.17 5.72 -10.95
C TRP A 182 -6.57 5.42 -10.40
N SER A 183 -7.52 6.34 -10.52
CA SER A 183 -8.87 6.18 -9.93
C SER A 183 -9.65 4.96 -10.45
N TYR A 184 -9.30 4.44 -11.63
CA TYR A 184 -9.87 3.22 -12.19
C TYR A 184 -9.60 1.97 -11.35
N GLU A 185 -8.59 2.00 -10.46
CA GLU A 185 -8.26 0.89 -9.56
C GLU A 185 -9.30 0.71 -8.46
N ALA A 186 -10.04 1.78 -8.09
CA ALA A 186 -10.97 1.79 -6.96
C ALA A 186 -10.34 1.14 -5.72
N GLU A 187 -9.13 1.62 -5.38
CA GLU A 187 -8.19 0.94 -4.48
C GLU A 187 -8.58 1.08 -3.01
N TRP A 188 -8.36 0.00 -2.28
CA TRP A 188 -8.34 -0.10 -0.83
C TRP A 188 -6.99 -0.65 -0.39
N ARG A 189 -6.49 -0.18 0.74
CA ARG A 189 -5.19 -0.61 1.28
C ARG A 189 -5.34 -1.20 2.66
N LEU A 190 -4.91 -2.44 2.82
CA LEU A 190 -4.61 -2.98 4.13
C LEU A 190 -3.18 -2.58 4.47
N ILE A 191 -3.04 -1.68 5.44
CA ILE A 191 -1.75 -1.16 5.89
C ILE A 191 -1.33 -1.92 7.13
N ALA A 192 -0.13 -2.45 7.11
CA ALA A 192 0.49 -3.15 8.22
C ALA A 192 1.83 -2.51 8.60
N GLU A 193 2.22 -2.68 9.85
CA GLU A 193 3.54 -2.30 10.35
C GLU A 193 4.45 -3.52 10.40
N GLU A 194 5.68 -3.39 9.93
CA GLU A 194 6.68 -4.45 10.03
C GLU A 194 7.10 -4.64 11.49
N ARG A 195 7.22 -5.89 11.94
CA ARG A 195 7.67 -6.22 13.30
C ARG A 195 9.06 -5.64 13.56
N GLY A 196 9.29 -5.20 14.79
CA GLY A 196 10.54 -4.54 15.18
C GLY A 196 10.51 -3.02 15.07
N PHE A 197 9.48 -2.44 14.45
CA PHE A 197 9.23 -0.98 14.39
C PHE A 197 8.11 -0.51 15.32
N ALA A 198 7.68 -1.31 16.26
CA ALA A 198 6.51 -1.11 17.13
C ALA A 198 6.59 0.19 17.94
N GLN A 199 6.27 1.32 17.33
CA GLN A 199 5.98 2.60 17.98
C GLN A 199 4.55 3.06 17.74
N SER A 200 3.74 2.29 17.01
CA SER A 200 2.35 2.63 16.70
C SER A 200 1.38 1.61 17.30
N ASP A 201 0.17 2.07 17.56
CA ASP A 201 -0.96 1.22 17.99
C ASP A 201 -1.59 0.44 16.83
N MET A 202 -0.88 0.28 15.70
CA MET A 202 -1.38 -0.49 14.57
C MET A 202 -1.56 -1.96 14.95
N THR A 203 -2.78 -2.47 14.73
CA THR A 203 -3.15 -3.84 15.07
C THR A 203 -2.68 -4.85 14.03
N VAL A 204 -2.46 -4.42 12.76
CA VAL A 204 -2.00 -5.30 11.68
C VAL A 204 -0.47 -5.22 11.61
N LYS A 205 0.19 -6.37 11.77
CA LYS A 205 1.66 -6.46 11.74
C LYS A 205 2.13 -7.57 10.82
N THR A 206 3.17 -7.27 10.04
CA THR A 206 3.88 -8.24 9.19
C THR A 206 5.15 -8.74 9.87
N ASP A 207 5.64 -9.86 9.40
CA ASP A 207 6.94 -10.44 9.76
C ASP A 207 7.65 -10.79 8.45
N ASP A 208 8.76 -10.13 8.14
CA ASP A 208 9.49 -10.26 6.88
C ASP A 208 8.59 -10.08 5.63
N ASP A 209 7.79 -9.01 5.63
CA ASP A 209 6.79 -8.68 4.61
C ASP A 209 5.54 -9.60 4.58
N PHE A 210 5.48 -10.65 5.39
CA PHE A 210 4.35 -11.58 5.36
C PHE A 210 3.34 -11.31 6.47
N LEU A 211 2.06 -11.43 6.12
CA LEU A 211 0.91 -11.33 7.02
C LEU A 211 0.20 -12.67 7.10
N LEU A 212 0.00 -13.16 8.32
CA LEU A 212 -0.86 -14.31 8.58
C LEU A 212 -2.34 -13.87 8.55
N ILE A 213 -3.15 -14.54 7.74
CA ILE A 213 -4.59 -14.29 7.62
C ILE A 213 -5.39 -15.57 7.94
N PRO A 214 -6.64 -15.44 8.43
CA PRO A 214 -7.53 -16.59 8.55
C PRO A 214 -7.76 -17.23 7.17
N ARG A 215 -7.72 -18.55 7.09
CA ARG A 215 -7.82 -19.26 5.80
C ARG A 215 -9.19 -19.16 5.15
N ASP A 216 -10.22 -18.94 5.94
CA ASP A 216 -11.61 -18.82 5.52
C ASP A 216 -11.97 -17.45 4.92
N VAL A 217 -11.07 -16.45 5.03
CA VAL A 217 -11.30 -15.13 4.40
C VAL A 217 -11.09 -15.15 2.88
N LEU A 218 -10.32 -16.11 2.34
CA LEU A 218 -10.17 -16.30 0.90
C LEU A 218 -11.39 -17.04 0.36
N ARG A 219 -12.15 -16.38 -0.51
CA ARG A 219 -13.43 -16.89 -1.04
C ARG A 219 -13.30 -17.50 -2.43
N SER A 220 -12.56 -16.83 -3.31
CA SER A 220 -12.33 -17.36 -4.66
C SER A 220 -10.98 -16.96 -5.23
N ILE A 221 -10.56 -17.71 -6.23
CA ILE A 221 -9.38 -17.42 -7.06
C ILE A 221 -9.87 -17.42 -8.50
N THR A 222 -9.73 -16.27 -9.16
CA THR A 222 -10.00 -16.17 -10.60
C THR A 222 -8.68 -16.28 -11.35
N ILE A 223 -8.62 -17.22 -12.31
CA ILE A 223 -7.45 -17.42 -13.17
C ILE A 223 -7.59 -16.52 -14.40
N GLY A 224 -6.52 -15.83 -14.78
CA GLY A 224 -6.49 -14.94 -15.93
C GLY A 224 -6.78 -15.65 -17.26
N MET A 225 -7.47 -14.97 -18.17
CA MET A 225 -7.93 -15.53 -19.44
C MET A 225 -6.80 -16.02 -20.35
N ARG A 226 -5.59 -15.51 -20.19
CA ARG A 226 -4.40 -15.87 -20.99
C ARG A 226 -3.46 -16.87 -20.29
N ALA A 227 -3.82 -17.35 -19.08
CA ALA A 227 -3.06 -18.42 -18.44
C ALA A 227 -3.08 -19.69 -19.33
N ASP A 228 -1.96 -20.38 -19.44
CA ASP A 228 -1.88 -21.64 -20.19
C ASP A 228 -2.57 -22.80 -19.44
N GLU A 229 -2.92 -23.84 -20.15
CA GLU A 229 -3.65 -24.98 -19.57
C GLU A 229 -2.85 -25.74 -18.49
N PRO A 230 -1.53 -25.93 -18.62
CA PRO A 230 -0.73 -26.51 -17.53
C PRO A 230 -0.84 -25.70 -16.23
N THR A 231 -0.72 -24.37 -16.32
CA THR A 231 -0.86 -23.46 -15.17
C THR A 231 -2.26 -23.54 -14.56
N ARG A 232 -3.31 -23.49 -15.39
CA ARG A 232 -4.71 -23.62 -14.92
C ARG A 232 -4.94 -24.94 -14.18
N THR A 233 -4.48 -26.02 -14.74
CA THR A 233 -4.59 -27.37 -14.14
C THR A 233 -3.84 -27.43 -12.81
N LEU A 234 -2.64 -26.88 -12.74
CA LEU A 234 -1.84 -26.85 -11.51
C LEU A 234 -2.56 -26.07 -10.41
N ILE A 235 -3.06 -24.86 -10.72
CA ILE A 235 -3.80 -24.03 -9.77
C ILE A 235 -5.02 -24.78 -9.23
N ARG A 236 -5.84 -25.37 -10.11
CA ARG A 236 -7.03 -26.15 -9.69
C ARG A 236 -6.67 -27.31 -8.77
N LYS A 237 -5.64 -28.09 -9.11
CA LYS A 237 -5.16 -29.20 -8.27
C LYS A 237 -4.66 -28.71 -6.91
N THR A 238 -3.91 -27.61 -6.87
CA THR A 238 -3.38 -27.07 -5.61
C THR A 238 -4.52 -26.57 -4.71
N VAL A 239 -5.51 -25.85 -5.28
CA VAL A 239 -6.68 -25.40 -4.52
C VAL A 239 -7.49 -26.59 -3.99
N GLN A 240 -7.77 -27.59 -4.85
CA GLN A 240 -8.50 -28.78 -4.45
C GLN A 240 -7.81 -29.55 -3.32
N ALA A 241 -6.47 -29.60 -3.34
CA ALA A 241 -5.69 -30.33 -2.31
C ALA A 241 -5.63 -29.59 -0.98
N HIS A 242 -5.52 -28.25 -0.98
CA HIS A 242 -5.18 -27.50 0.24
C HIS A 242 -6.30 -26.58 0.75
N ALA A 243 -7.23 -26.18 -0.09
CA ALA A 243 -8.33 -25.28 0.26
C ALA A 243 -9.59 -25.56 -0.58
N PRO A 244 -10.21 -26.76 -0.45
CA PRO A 244 -11.36 -27.16 -1.27
C PRO A 244 -12.61 -26.28 -1.10
N HIS A 245 -12.64 -25.43 -0.08
CA HIS A 245 -13.72 -24.46 0.15
C HIS A 245 -13.56 -23.18 -0.72
N VAL A 246 -12.37 -22.96 -1.33
CA VAL A 246 -12.09 -21.80 -2.17
C VAL A 246 -12.60 -22.07 -3.59
N LEU A 247 -13.45 -21.19 -4.10
CA LEU A 247 -13.98 -21.32 -5.45
C LEU A 247 -12.94 -20.95 -6.49
N VAL A 248 -12.79 -21.78 -7.54
CA VAL A 248 -11.93 -21.45 -8.67
C VAL A 248 -12.79 -20.98 -9.84
N ARG A 249 -12.46 -19.81 -10.41
CA ARG A 249 -13.14 -19.21 -11.56
C ARG A 249 -12.14 -19.03 -12.70
N GLN A 250 -12.67 -18.88 -13.91
CA GLN A 250 -11.90 -18.51 -15.09
C GLN A 250 -12.35 -17.12 -15.56
N ALA A 251 -11.39 -16.23 -15.81
CA ALA A 251 -11.69 -14.99 -16.52
C ALA A 251 -11.76 -15.27 -18.02
N GLU A 252 -12.72 -14.66 -18.71
CA GLU A 252 -12.92 -14.78 -20.13
C GLU A 252 -13.19 -13.42 -20.78
N ARG A 253 -12.95 -13.31 -22.07
CA ARG A 253 -13.31 -12.13 -22.84
C ARG A 253 -14.78 -12.21 -23.25
N ALA A 254 -15.55 -11.16 -22.99
CA ALA A 254 -16.88 -11.05 -23.58
C ALA A 254 -16.77 -11.03 -25.12
N PRO A 255 -17.66 -11.74 -25.86
CA PRO A 255 -17.54 -11.85 -27.32
C PRO A 255 -17.91 -10.54 -28.06
N ASP A 256 -18.76 -9.71 -27.47
CA ASP A 256 -19.46 -8.62 -28.11
C ASP A 256 -19.15 -7.22 -27.51
N ARG A 257 -18.31 -7.16 -26.46
CA ARG A 257 -17.98 -5.90 -25.78
C ARG A 257 -16.63 -5.98 -25.05
N TYR A 258 -16.09 -4.81 -24.69
CA TYR A 258 -14.86 -4.71 -23.89
C TYR A 258 -15.15 -4.98 -22.42
N GLU A 259 -15.29 -6.24 -22.05
CA GLU A 259 -15.61 -6.69 -20.69
C GLU A 259 -14.90 -8.00 -20.36
N VAL A 260 -14.44 -8.12 -19.13
CA VAL A 260 -13.97 -9.38 -18.57
C VAL A 260 -15.16 -10.07 -17.93
N LYS A 261 -15.52 -11.24 -18.43
CA LYS A 261 -16.52 -12.12 -17.79
C LYS A 261 -15.82 -13.06 -16.83
N LEU A 262 -16.49 -13.36 -15.73
CA LEU A 262 -16.07 -14.39 -14.80
C LEU A 262 -17.04 -15.55 -14.92
N ASP A 263 -16.50 -16.71 -15.28
CA ASP A 263 -17.30 -17.92 -15.32
C ASP A 263 -17.89 -18.27 -13.94
N PRO A 264 -19.03 -18.98 -13.91
CA PRO A 264 -19.49 -19.61 -12.68
C PRO A 264 -18.37 -20.44 -12.04
N PRO A 265 -18.36 -20.57 -10.69
CA PRO A 265 -17.32 -21.36 -10.04
C PRO A 265 -17.27 -22.78 -10.60
N ILE A 266 -16.09 -23.24 -10.91
CA ILE A 266 -15.84 -24.64 -11.24
C ILE A 266 -15.75 -25.39 -9.88
N GLN A 267 -16.67 -26.29 -9.66
CA GLN A 267 -16.71 -27.15 -8.46
C GLN A 267 -15.60 -28.21 -8.52
#